data_c90b08e47a0975b94243fbdbc75d6999
#
_entry.id   c90b08e47a0975b94243fbdbc75d6999
#
_cell.length_a   1.000
_cell.length_b   1.000
_cell.length_c   1.000
_cell.angle_alpha   90.00
_cell.angle_beta   90.00
_cell.angle_gamma   90.00
#
_symmetry.space_group_name_H-M   'P 1'
#
loop_
_entity.id
_entity.type
_entity.pdbx_description
1 polymer ?
#
loop_
_entity_poly.entity_id
_entity_poly.type
_entity_poly.pdbx_seq_one_letter_code
_entity_poly.pdbx_strand_id
1 'polypeptide(L)'
;MDFKNANELLTLCEEQNISISEVMRNREIITGECPAKEADQKMARVLEIMKEAARSPIEKPIRSMGGLIGGEAQKLAQHSASGQGLCGELLEKAITYAMATLETNASMGLIVASPTAGSAGIVPGLLLAFQEVYHFSDKEIQQVLFNAGAVGYLAMRNATVAGAVGGCQAEVGVASAMAASAAVELMGGTPKQLSLIHISEP
;
A
#
# COMPACT_ATOMS: atom_id res chain seq x y z
N MET A 1 -19.59 6.07 12.70
CA MET A 1 -18.51 5.04 12.81
C MET A 1 -17.18 5.78 12.65
N ASP A 2 -16.45 6.01 13.75
CA ASP A 2 -15.12 6.64 13.73
C ASP A 2 -14.26 5.95 14.79
N PHE A 3 -12.96 5.96 14.66
CA PHE A 3 -11.99 5.38 15.58
C PHE A 3 -10.76 6.28 15.70
N LYS A 4 -10.19 6.35 16.90
CA LYS A 4 -9.06 7.23 17.21
C LYS A 4 -7.76 6.47 17.46
N ASN A 5 -7.85 5.18 17.75
CA ASN A 5 -6.74 4.31 18.07
C ASN A 5 -7.04 2.87 17.62
N ALA A 6 -6.03 2.01 17.67
CA ALA A 6 -6.15 0.63 17.22
C ALA A 6 -7.16 -0.19 18.04
N ASN A 7 -7.28 0.06 19.34
CA ASN A 7 -8.22 -0.66 20.19
C ASN A 7 -9.67 -0.37 19.78
N GLU A 8 -10.00 0.89 19.52
CA GLU A 8 -11.33 1.27 19.03
C GLU A 8 -11.64 0.65 17.67
N LEU A 9 -10.65 0.61 16.76
CA LEU A 9 -10.79 -0.05 15.45
C LEU A 9 -11.09 -1.54 15.62
N LEU A 10 -10.33 -2.24 16.48
CA LEU A 10 -10.54 -3.67 16.76
C LEU A 10 -11.90 -3.93 17.41
N THR A 11 -12.30 -3.10 18.37
CA THR A 11 -13.63 -3.20 19.00
C THR A 11 -14.74 -3.10 17.96
N LEU A 12 -14.64 -2.15 17.02
CA LEU A 12 -15.62 -2.04 15.91
C LEU A 12 -15.65 -3.28 15.02
N CYS A 13 -14.48 -3.87 14.73
CA CYS A 13 -14.41 -5.11 13.95
C CYS A 13 -15.09 -6.27 14.71
N GLU A 14 -14.83 -6.41 16.01
CA GLU A 14 -15.39 -7.48 16.85
C GLU A 14 -16.91 -7.34 17.05
N GLU A 15 -17.37 -6.12 17.42
CA GLU A 15 -18.80 -5.87 17.68
C GLU A 15 -19.67 -6.07 16.43
N GLN A 16 -19.15 -5.70 15.25
CA GLN A 16 -19.90 -5.79 14.00
C GLN A 16 -19.56 -7.05 13.19
N ASN A 17 -18.58 -7.82 13.63
CA ASN A 17 -18.07 -9.01 12.94
C ASN A 17 -17.69 -8.71 11.47
N ILE A 18 -16.94 -7.64 11.26
CA ILE A 18 -16.47 -7.19 9.94
C ILE A 18 -14.96 -6.97 9.95
N SER A 19 -14.37 -6.91 8.76
CA SER A 19 -12.94 -6.67 8.57
C SER A 19 -12.54 -5.20 8.81
N ILE A 20 -11.24 -4.95 8.96
CA ILE A 20 -10.70 -3.59 9.06
C ILE A 20 -11.02 -2.79 7.80
N SER A 21 -10.91 -3.41 6.62
CA SER A 21 -11.25 -2.77 5.35
C SER A 21 -12.71 -2.32 5.30
N GLU A 22 -13.64 -3.13 5.83
CA GLU A 22 -15.05 -2.78 5.87
C GLU A 22 -15.34 -1.65 6.87
N VAL A 23 -14.70 -1.66 8.05
CA VAL A 23 -14.80 -0.55 9.02
C VAL A 23 -14.34 0.75 8.36
N MET A 24 -13.19 0.75 7.72
CA MET A 24 -12.65 1.96 7.07
C MET A 24 -13.50 2.42 5.90
N ARG A 25 -13.95 1.48 5.05
CA ARG A 25 -14.86 1.80 3.94
C ARG A 25 -16.16 2.44 4.45
N ASN A 26 -16.77 1.88 5.49
CA ASN A 26 -17.98 2.43 6.09
C ASN A 26 -17.74 3.80 6.71
N ARG A 27 -16.57 3.99 7.35
CA ARG A 27 -16.17 5.29 7.86
C ARG A 27 -16.07 6.34 6.75
N GLU A 28 -15.43 6.02 5.63
CA GLU A 28 -15.32 6.95 4.48
C GLU A 28 -16.69 7.32 3.90
N ILE A 29 -17.61 6.37 3.81
CA ILE A 29 -18.99 6.63 3.35
C ILE A 29 -19.71 7.58 4.30
N ILE A 30 -19.62 7.35 5.60
CA ILE A 30 -20.32 8.13 6.62
C ILE A 30 -19.68 9.53 6.78
N THR A 31 -18.36 9.58 6.94
CA THR A 31 -17.65 10.84 7.20
C THR A 31 -17.49 11.70 5.95
N GLY A 32 -17.35 11.06 4.80
CA GLY A 32 -17.26 11.74 3.50
C GLY A 32 -18.61 12.11 2.91
N GLU A 33 -19.73 11.72 3.58
CA GLU A 33 -21.10 11.93 3.09
C GLU A 33 -21.25 11.50 1.61
N CYS A 34 -20.50 10.47 1.18
CA CYS A 34 -20.50 10.02 -0.20
C CYS A 34 -21.19 8.66 -0.35
N PRO A 35 -21.91 8.44 -1.48
CA PRO A 35 -22.50 7.14 -1.75
C PRO A 35 -21.43 6.03 -1.78
N ALA A 36 -21.77 4.83 -1.31
CA ALA A 36 -20.88 3.67 -1.30
C ALA A 36 -20.24 3.40 -2.68
N LYS A 37 -21.03 3.55 -3.75
CA LYS A 37 -20.53 3.39 -5.12
C LYS A 37 -19.44 4.39 -5.47
N GLU A 38 -19.53 5.61 -4.99
CA GLU A 38 -18.51 6.64 -5.22
C GLU A 38 -17.22 6.34 -4.46
N ALA A 39 -17.31 5.89 -3.20
CA ALA A 39 -16.15 5.44 -2.43
C ALA A 39 -15.42 4.29 -3.15
N ASP A 40 -16.17 3.29 -3.64
CA ASP A 40 -15.61 2.17 -4.40
C ASP A 40 -14.97 2.63 -5.73
N GLN A 41 -15.57 3.56 -6.44
CA GLN A 41 -15.02 4.13 -7.67
C GLN A 41 -13.72 4.91 -7.42
N LYS A 42 -13.66 5.69 -6.34
CA LYS A 42 -12.44 6.39 -5.94
C LYS A 42 -11.32 5.40 -5.62
N MET A 43 -11.62 4.31 -4.90
CA MET A 43 -10.64 3.28 -4.60
C MET A 43 -10.20 2.50 -5.85
N ALA A 44 -11.12 2.23 -6.78
CA ALA A 44 -10.78 1.65 -8.08
C ALA A 44 -9.80 2.54 -8.85
N ARG A 45 -10.02 3.86 -8.85
CA ARG A 45 -9.10 4.83 -9.48
C ARG A 45 -7.72 4.87 -8.80
N VAL A 46 -7.69 4.75 -7.47
CA VAL A 46 -6.44 4.62 -6.71
C VAL A 46 -5.65 3.40 -7.18
N LEU A 47 -6.29 2.24 -7.30
CA LEU A 47 -5.64 1.02 -7.78
C LEU A 47 -5.14 1.15 -9.23
N GLU A 48 -5.90 1.77 -10.12
CA GLU A 48 -5.47 2.03 -11.50
C GLU A 48 -4.18 2.86 -11.54
N ILE A 49 -4.12 3.96 -10.77
CA ILE A 49 -2.93 4.80 -10.68
C ILE A 49 -1.74 4.02 -10.14
N MET A 50 -1.94 3.21 -9.09
CA MET A 50 -0.90 2.36 -8.52
C MET A 50 -0.37 1.36 -9.55
N LYS A 51 -1.24 0.71 -10.31
CA LYS A 51 -0.86 -0.23 -11.38
C LYS A 51 -0.05 0.45 -12.48
N GLU A 52 -0.51 1.59 -12.95
CA GLU A 52 0.17 2.35 -13.99
C GLU A 52 1.57 2.80 -13.52
N ALA A 53 1.64 3.37 -12.31
CA ALA A 53 2.90 3.82 -11.73
C ALA A 53 3.93 2.69 -11.53
N ALA A 54 3.46 1.49 -11.18
CA ALA A 54 4.31 0.33 -10.93
C ALA A 54 4.71 -0.44 -12.19
N ARG A 55 3.96 -0.36 -13.29
CA ARG A 55 4.20 -1.17 -14.50
C ARG A 55 4.85 -0.37 -15.63
N SER A 56 4.40 0.85 -15.83
CA SER A 56 4.87 1.68 -16.96
C SER A 56 6.39 1.82 -17.04
N PRO A 57 7.15 2.05 -15.93
CA PRO A 57 8.62 2.15 -16.01
C PRO A 57 9.32 0.82 -16.36
N ILE A 58 8.68 -0.31 -16.06
CA ILE A 58 9.22 -1.64 -16.40
C ILE A 58 9.12 -1.88 -17.91
N GLU A 59 7.98 -1.53 -18.50
CA GLU A 59 7.73 -1.66 -19.94
C GLU A 59 8.52 -0.64 -20.74
N LYS A 60 8.49 0.61 -20.30
CA LYS A 60 9.15 1.75 -20.94
C LYS A 60 9.94 2.55 -19.91
N PRO A 61 11.27 2.35 -19.83
CA PRO A 61 12.10 3.05 -18.85
C PRO A 61 11.98 4.55 -18.96
N ILE A 62 11.79 5.17 -17.82
CA ILE A 62 11.72 6.63 -17.68
C ILE A 62 12.95 7.13 -16.91
N ARG A 63 13.28 8.39 -17.04
CA ARG A 63 14.36 9.02 -16.29
C ARG A 63 13.83 10.19 -15.48
N SER A 64 14.35 10.32 -14.27
CA SER A 64 14.12 11.49 -13.42
C SER A 64 14.63 12.77 -14.11
N MET A 65 14.10 13.92 -13.70
CA MET A 65 14.51 15.22 -14.26
C MET A 65 16.03 15.46 -14.14
N GLY A 66 16.65 15.01 -13.04
CA GLY A 66 18.09 15.12 -12.82
C GLY A 66 18.92 14.04 -13.53
N GLY A 67 18.29 13.08 -14.18
CA GLY A 67 18.97 12.00 -14.92
C GLY A 67 19.66 10.94 -14.06
N LEU A 68 19.52 11.02 -12.73
CA LEU A 68 20.21 10.10 -11.79
C LEU A 68 19.47 8.79 -11.56
N ILE A 69 18.15 8.79 -11.71
CA ILE A 69 17.26 7.64 -11.44
C ILE A 69 16.50 7.31 -12.73
N GLY A 70 16.37 6.03 -13.02
CA GLY A 70 15.50 5.53 -14.10
C GLY A 70 16.08 4.36 -14.87
N GLY A 71 15.25 3.35 -15.05
CA GLY A 71 15.56 2.10 -15.72
C GLY A 71 16.05 0.98 -14.80
N GLU A 72 16.16 1.21 -13.51
CA GLU A 72 16.53 0.21 -12.51
C GLU A 72 15.45 -0.85 -12.36
N ALA A 73 14.18 -0.47 -12.33
CA ALA A 73 13.04 -1.40 -12.24
C ALA A 73 12.99 -2.36 -13.45
N GLN A 74 13.24 -1.85 -14.66
CA GLN A 74 13.31 -2.72 -15.85
C GLN A 74 14.47 -3.71 -15.76
N LYS A 75 15.66 -3.26 -15.34
CA LYS A 75 16.82 -4.14 -15.17
C LYS A 75 16.56 -5.22 -14.13
N LEU A 76 15.91 -4.87 -13.02
CA LEU A 76 15.55 -5.82 -11.98
C LEU A 76 14.53 -6.85 -12.51
N ALA A 77 13.49 -6.40 -13.22
CA ALA A 77 12.53 -7.30 -13.86
C ALA A 77 13.20 -8.28 -14.82
N GLN A 78 14.14 -7.81 -15.65
CA GLN A 78 14.91 -8.66 -16.56
C GLN A 78 15.81 -9.66 -15.82
N HIS A 79 16.43 -9.24 -14.71
CA HIS A 79 17.24 -10.10 -13.87
C HIS A 79 16.40 -11.21 -13.23
N SER A 80 15.25 -10.87 -12.65
CA SER A 80 14.30 -11.85 -12.08
C SER A 80 13.82 -12.84 -13.16
N ALA A 81 13.51 -12.36 -14.36
CA ALA A 81 13.06 -13.20 -15.46
C ALA A 81 14.15 -14.17 -15.96
N SER A 82 15.44 -13.87 -15.73
CA SER A 82 16.55 -14.78 -16.07
C SER A 82 16.71 -15.98 -15.12
N GLY A 83 15.91 -16.05 -14.04
CA GLY A 83 15.98 -17.09 -13.02
C GLY A 83 17.17 -16.94 -12.06
N GLN A 84 17.82 -15.79 -12.03
CA GLN A 84 18.96 -15.50 -11.16
C GLN A 84 18.56 -14.73 -9.88
N GLY A 85 17.28 -14.56 -9.65
CA GLY A 85 16.76 -13.89 -8.48
C GLY A 85 17.11 -14.61 -7.18
N LEU A 86 17.41 -13.86 -6.13
CA LEU A 86 17.89 -14.39 -4.85
C LEU A 86 16.79 -14.46 -3.78
N CYS A 87 15.69 -13.70 -3.95
CA CYS A 87 14.70 -13.48 -2.89
C CYS A 87 13.39 -14.26 -3.10
N GLY A 88 13.26 -14.97 -4.19
CA GLY A 88 12.02 -15.63 -4.59
C GLY A 88 11.02 -14.68 -5.25
N GLU A 89 10.12 -15.27 -6.04
CA GLU A 89 9.25 -14.54 -6.98
C GLU A 89 8.47 -13.39 -6.35
N LEU A 90 7.83 -13.63 -5.19
CA LEU A 90 6.98 -12.64 -4.53
C LEU A 90 7.77 -11.38 -4.14
N LEU A 91 8.92 -11.57 -3.48
CA LEU A 91 9.70 -10.44 -3.00
C LEU A 91 10.38 -9.69 -4.16
N GLU A 92 10.85 -10.39 -5.17
CA GLU A 92 11.43 -9.77 -6.37
C GLU A 92 10.41 -8.91 -7.12
N LYS A 93 9.19 -9.41 -7.30
CA LYS A 93 8.09 -8.61 -7.87
C LYS A 93 7.78 -7.39 -7.00
N ALA A 94 7.67 -7.57 -5.69
CA ALA A 94 7.37 -6.47 -4.76
C ALA A 94 8.43 -5.37 -4.84
N ILE A 95 9.72 -5.72 -4.84
CA ILE A 95 10.82 -4.77 -4.98
C ILE A 95 10.77 -4.09 -6.35
N THR A 96 10.55 -4.84 -7.42
CA THR A 96 10.48 -4.31 -8.78
C THR A 96 9.36 -3.27 -8.92
N TYR A 97 8.16 -3.57 -8.44
CA TYR A 97 7.03 -2.63 -8.48
C TYR A 97 7.23 -1.42 -7.58
N ALA A 98 7.83 -1.61 -6.40
CA ALA A 98 8.17 -0.50 -5.53
C ALA A 98 9.18 0.45 -6.18
N MET A 99 10.23 -0.08 -6.80
CA MET A 99 11.22 0.71 -7.54
C MET A 99 10.61 1.44 -8.73
N ALA A 100 9.78 0.76 -9.52
CA ALA A 100 9.08 1.39 -10.65
C ALA A 100 8.19 2.55 -10.20
N THR A 101 7.45 2.39 -9.11
CA THR A 101 6.63 3.46 -8.54
C THR A 101 7.50 4.66 -8.14
N LEU A 102 8.67 4.43 -7.54
CA LEU A 102 9.60 5.49 -7.17
C LEU A 102 10.25 6.15 -8.39
N GLU A 103 10.52 5.41 -9.47
CA GLU A 103 10.96 6.00 -10.74
C GLU A 103 9.89 6.92 -11.34
N THR A 104 8.61 6.48 -11.29
CA THR A 104 7.47 7.33 -11.70
C THR A 104 7.42 8.61 -10.87
N ASN A 105 7.54 8.51 -9.55
CA ASN A 105 7.58 9.67 -8.66
C ASN A 105 8.75 10.60 -8.98
N ALA A 106 9.97 10.07 -9.14
CA ALA A 106 11.16 10.83 -9.43
C ALA A 106 11.13 11.54 -10.82
N SER A 107 10.30 11.02 -11.72
CA SER A 107 10.06 11.58 -13.05
C SER A 107 8.87 12.55 -13.10
N MET A 108 8.32 12.95 -11.94
CA MET A 108 7.14 13.82 -11.80
C MET A 108 5.87 13.20 -12.39
N GLY A 109 5.79 11.87 -12.46
CA GLY A 109 4.60 11.14 -12.87
C GLY A 109 3.55 11.06 -11.75
N LEU A 110 2.36 10.58 -12.11
CA LEU A 110 1.26 10.43 -11.18
C LEU A 110 1.44 9.17 -10.32
N ILE A 111 1.44 9.33 -9.00
CA ILE A 111 1.50 8.26 -8.00
C ILE A 111 0.43 8.47 -6.93
N VAL A 112 0.18 7.45 -6.14
CA VAL A 112 -0.64 7.54 -4.93
C VAL A 112 0.28 7.61 -3.72
N ALA A 113 0.22 8.70 -2.98
CA ALA A 113 0.96 8.82 -1.71
C ALA A 113 0.42 7.82 -0.69
N SER A 114 1.30 6.99 -0.10
CA SER A 114 0.90 5.97 0.89
C SER A 114 1.99 5.71 1.94
N PRO A 115 2.05 6.47 3.06
CA PRO A 115 1.27 7.69 3.32
C PRO A 115 1.83 8.94 2.63
N THR A 116 3.06 8.91 2.14
CA THR A 116 3.74 10.04 1.49
C THR A 116 4.25 9.67 0.09
N ALA A 117 4.71 10.65 -0.68
CA ALA A 117 5.30 10.40 -1.99
C ALA A 117 6.62 9.61 -1.89
N GLY A 118 7.42 9.81 -0.84
CA GLY A 118 8.70 9.13 -0.65
C GLY A 118 8.55 7.63 -0.34
N SER A 119 7.44 7.21 0.23
CA SER A 119 7.12 5.81 0.54
C SER A 119 6.07 5.19 -0.38
N ALA A 120 5.65 5.90 -1.43
CA ALA A 120 4.54 5.54 -2.31
C ALA A 120 4.68 4.18 -3.02
N GLY A 121 5.89 3.63 -3.10
CA GLY A 121 6.16 2.34 -3.73
C GLY A 121 5.83 1.12 -2.87
N ILE A 122 5.77 1.26 -1.55
CA ILE A 122 5.71 0.09 -0.64
C ILE A 122 4.37 -0.64 -0.73
N VAL A 123 3.27 0.09 -0.57
CA VAL A 123 1.91 -0.50 -0.61
C VAL A 123 1.61 -1.13 -1.98
N PRO A 124 1.74 -0.40 -3.12
CA PRO A 124 1.48 -1.00 -4.42
C PRO A 124 2.49 -2.11 -4.75
N GLY A 125 3.76 -1.95 -4.36
CA GLY A 125 4.79 -2.97 -4.59
C GLY A 125 4.39 -4.32 -4.02
N LEU A 126 4.01 -4.36 -2.75
CA LEU A 126 3.60 -5.58 -2.09
C LEU A 126 2.27 -6.11 -2.63
N LEU A 127 1.22 -5.28 -2.70
CA LEU A 127 -0.12 -5.74 -3.06
C LEU A 127 -0.23 -6.20 -4.51
N LEU A 128 0.46 -5.56 -5.45
CA LEU A 128 0.50 -6.01 -6.85
C LEU A 128 1.29 -7.30 -7.03
N ALA A 129 2.37 -7.50 -6.25
CA ALA A 129 3.09 -8.78 -6.23
C ALA A 129 2.19 -9.91 -5.70
N PHE A 130 1.44 -9.67 -4.60
CA PHE A 130 0.44 -10.62 -4.10
C PHE A 130 -0.65 -10.90 -5.13
N GLN A 131 -1.16 -9.86 -5.79
CA GLN A 131 -2.16 -9.99 -6.83
C GLN A 131 -1.72 -10.96 -7.94
N GLU A 132 -0.49 -10.84 -8.39
CA GLU A 132 0.03 -11.69 -9.48
C GLU A 132 0.38 -13.10 -9.04
N VAL A 133 1.04 -13.24 -7.89
CA VAL A 133 1.51 -14.56 -7.42
C VAL A 133 0.35 -15.42 -6.92
N TYR A 134 -0.64 -14.82 -6.27
CA TYR A 134 -1.79 -15.55 -5.70
C TYR A 134 -3.08 -15.38 -6.49
N HIS A 135 -3.04 -14.66 -7.61
CA HIS A 135 -4.17 -14.46 -8.53
C HIS A 135 -5.39 -13.75 -7.90
N PHE A 136 -5.16 -12.80 -7.00
CA PHE A 136 -6.23 -11.99 -6.44
C PHE A 136 -6.84 -11.05 -7.49
N SER A 137 -8.16 -10.87 -7.40
CA SER A 137 -8.91 -9.95 -8.26
C SER A 137 -8.66 -8.49 -7.87
N ASP A 138 -8.92 -7.57 -8.79
CA ASP A 138 -8.87 -6.13 -8.52
C ASP A 138 -9.78 -5.72 -7.35
N LYS A 139 -10.92 -6.39 -7.21
CA LYS A 139 -11.87 -6.11 -6.14
C LYS A 139 -11.31 -6.46 -4.76
N GLU A 140 -10.59 -7.57 -4.64
CA GLU A 140 -9.93 -7.97 -3.40
C GLU A 140 -8.81 -6.99 -3.04
N ILE A 141 -8.01 -6.57 -4.01
CA ILE A 141 -6.98 -5.55 -3.79
C ILE A 141 -7.60 -4.20 -3.40
N GLN A 142 -8.67 -3.75 -4.06
CA GLN A 142 -9.39 -2.53 -3.69
C GLN A 142 -9.92 -2.60 -2.25
N GLN A 143 -10.41 -3.75 -1.84
CA GLN A 143 -10.90 -3.95 -0.46
C GLN A 143 -9.77 -3.74 0.55
N VAL A 144 -8.64 -4.41 0.39
CA VAL A 144 -7.54 -4.30 1.35
C VAL A 144 -6.79 -2.97 1.29
N LEU A 145 -6.96 -2.18 0.24
CA LEU A 145 -6.50 -0.80 0.21
C LEU A 145 -7.23 0.09 1.23
N PHE A 146 -8.50 -0.19 1.55
CA PHE A 146 -9.17 0.46 2.68
C PHE A 146 -8.53 0.08 4.02
N ASN A 147 -8.10 -1.19 4.19
CA ASN A 147 -7.33 -1.61 5.37
C ASN A 147 -6.02 -0.82 5.49
N ALA A 148 -5.23 -0.75 4.41
CA ALA A 148 -4.02 0.08 4.38
C ALA A 148 -4.33 1.55 4.76
N GLY A 149 -5.44 2.08 4.25
CA GLY A 149 -5.94 3.42 4.59
C GLY A 149 -6.25 3.59 6.08
N ALA A 150 -6.81 2.57 6.74
CA ALA A 150 -7.10 2.60 8.19
C ALA A 150 -5.83 2.72 9.03
N VAL A 151 -4.80 1.93 8.69
CA VAL A 151 -3.50 1.99 9.37
C VAL A 151 -2.81 3.34 9.14
N GLY A 152 -2.81 3.82 7.90
CA GLY A 152 -2.28 5.15 7.56
C GLY A 152 -3.01 6.27 8.30
N TYR A 153 -4.34 6.22 8.39
CA TYR A 153 -5.16 7.16 9.14
C TYR A 153 -4.79 7.19 10.63
N LEU A 154 -4.65 6.02 11.26
CA LEU A 154 -4.23 5.94 12.66
C LEU A 154 -2.84 6.53 12.89
N ALA A 155 -1.90 6.24 12.00
CA ALA A 155 -0.55 6.80 12.08
C ALA A 155 -0.56 8.33 11.91
N MET A 156 -1.29 8.86 10.94
CA MET A 156 -1.42 10.30 10.71
C MET A 156 -2.07 11.03 11.88
N ARG A 157 -3.01 10.36 12.57
CA ARG A 157 -3.74 10.95 13.71
C ARG A 157 -2.92 10.97 15.00
N ASN A 158 -2.13 9.93 15.26
CA ASN A 158 -1.48 9.70 16.56
C ASN A 158 0.04 9.91 16.53
N ALA A 159 0.63 10.04 15.34
CA ALA A 159 2.06 10.22 15.13
C ALA A 159 2.32 11.15 13.95
N THR A 160 3.58 11.26 13.54
CA THR A 160 3.93 11.97 12.31
C THR A 160 4.27 10.97 11.20
N VAL A 161 3.80 11.27 9.98
CA VAL A 161 4.22 10.57 8.76
C VAL A 161 5.18 11.42 7.93
N ALA A 162 5.51 12.62 8.40
CA ALA A 162 6.39 13.54 7.69
C ALA A 162 7.85 13.16 7.90
N GLY A 163 8.56 12.78 6.84
CA GLY A 163 9.98 12.45 6.87
C GLY A 163 10.87 13.59 7.42
N ALA A 164 10.44 14.86 7.22
CA ALA A 164 11.13 16.02 7.77
C ALA A 164 11.08 16.13 9.30
N VAL A 165 10.08 15.52 9.95
CA VAL A 165 9.87 15.56 11.40
C VAL A 165 10.30 14.25 12.06
N GLY A 166 9.84 13.12 11.55
CA GLY A 166 10.06 11.80 12.11
C GLY A 166 11.20 11.00 11.44
N GLY A 167 11.82 11.58 10.41
CA GLY A 167 12.81 10.90 9.58
C GLY A 167 12.19 9.91 8.59
N CYS A 168 13.02 9.40 7.68
CA CYS A 168 12.59 8.40 6.68
C CYS A 168 12.01 7.13 7.32
N GLN A 169 12.45 6.78 8.53
CA GLN A 169 11.96 5.60 9.26
C GLN A 169 10.47 5.71 9.61
N ALA A 170 9.98 6.90 10.01
CA ALA A 170 8.56 7.11 10.27
C ALA A 170 7.73 6.91 9.00
N GLU A 171 8.18 7.48 7.89
CA GLU A 171 7.55 7.41 6.59
C GLU A 171 7.50 5.97 6.04
N VAL A 172 8.65 5.31 5.97
CA VAL A 172 8.77 3.93 5.48
C VAL A 172 8.15 2.92 6.45
N GLY A 173 8.28 3.14 7.76
CA GLY A 173 7.68 2.29 8.78
C GLY A 173 6.16 2.27 8.71
N VAL A 174 5.53 3.44 8.56
CA VAL A 174 4.07 3.52 8.38
C VAL A 174 3.63 2.86 7.08
N ALA A 175 4.32 3.10 5.97
CA ALA A 175 4.00 2.45 4.69
C ALA A 175 4.13 0.92 4.79
N SER A 176 5.15 0.43 5.49
CA SER A 176 5.35 -1.02 5.72
C SER A 176 4.23 -1.61 6.59
N ALA A 177 3.80 -0.90 7.64
CA ALA A 177 2.67 -1.32 8.46
C ALA A 177 1.36 -1.34 7.66
N MET A 178 1.11 -0.33 6.81
CA MET A 178 -0.03 -0.29 5.89
C MET A 178 -0.04 -1.50 4.95
N ALA A 179 1.09 -1.77 4.32
CA ALA A 179 1.22 -2.88 3.37
C ALA A 179 1.09 -4.25 4.06
N ALA A 180 1.73 -4.43 5.22
CA ALA A 180 1.66 -5.67 5.99
C ALA A 180 0.24 -5.96 6.48
N SER A 181 -0.46 -4.95 7.02
CA SER A 181 -1.86 -5.08 7.45
C SER A 181 -2.77 -5.52 6.30
N ALA A 182 -2.67 -4.85 5.16
CA ALA A 182 -3.44 -5.20 3.96
C ALA A 182 -3.13 -6.62 3.47
N ALA A 183 -1.86 -7.03 3.46
CA ALA A 183 -1.45 -8.36 3.03
C ALA A 183 -1.98 -9.47 3.97
N VAL A 184 -1.96 -9.26 5.29
CA VAL A 184 -2.51 -10.23 6.25
C VAL A 184 -4.02 -10.39 6.06
N GLU A 185 -4.78 -9.30 5.89
CA GLU A 185 -6.22 -9.39 5.59
C GLU A 185 -6.48 -10.09 4.26
N LEU A 186 -5.69 -9.78 3.22
CA LEU A 186 -5.78 -10.41 1.90
C LEU A 186 -5.58 -11.92 1.97
N MET A 187 -4.71 -12.39 2.86
CA MET A 187 -4.44 -13.81 3.13
C MET A 187 -5.44 -14.45 4.13
N GLY A 188 -6.52 -13.76 4.48
CA GLY A 188 -7.56 -14.26 5.37
C GLY A 188 -7.26 -14.13 6.86
N GLY A 189 -6.27 -13.32 7.24
CA GLY A 189 -5.97 -13.03 8.64
C GLY A 189 -7.07 -12.22 9.33
N THR A 190 -7.25 -12.45 10.61
CA THR A 190 -8.24 -11.76 11.44
C THR A 190 -7.78 -10.38 11.89
N PRO A 191 -8.68 -9.43 12.21
CA PRO A 191 -8.31 -8.13 12.78
C PRO A 191 -7.39 -8.23 14.00
N LYS A 192 -7.57 -9.22 14.85
CA LYS A 192 -6.73 -9.47 16.02
C LYS A 192 -5.30 -9.88 15.65
N GLN A 193 -5.13 -10.72 14.63
CA GLN A 193 -3.80 -11.09 14.13
C GLN A 193 -3.08 -9.87 13.53
N LEU A 194 -3.82 -8.98 12.87
CA LEU A 194 -3.30 -7.72 12.35
C LEU A 194 -2.79 -6.77 13.44
N SER A 195 -3.43 -6.77 14.62
CA SER A 195 -3.00 -5.94 15.75
C SER A 195 -1.63 -6.33 16.30
N LEU A 196 -1.19 -7.57 16.08
CA LEU A 196 0.10 -8.08 16.54
C LEU A 196 1.30 -7.50 15.76
N ILE A 197 1.09 -6.91 14.57
CA ILE A 197 2.15 -6.18 13.86
C ILE A 197 2.63 -4.94 14.62
N HIS A 198 1.87 -4.44 15.59
CA HIS A 198 2.30 -3.34 16.46
C HIS A 198 3.15 -3.81 17.65
N ILE A 199 3.34 -5.10 17.83
CA ILE A 199 4.27 -5.69 18.82
C ILE A 199 5.63 -5.92 18.14
N SER A 200 6.09 -4.95 17.37
CA SER A 200 7.51 -4.86 17.08
C SER A 200 8.15 -4.26 18.33
N GLU A 201 8.78 -5.11 19.09
CA GLU A 201 9.50 -4.76 20.28
C GLU A 201 10.49 -3.61 20.05
N PRO A 202 10.66 -2.71 21.02
CA PRO A 202 11.74 -1.72 21.00
C PRO A 202 13.10 -2.39 21.12
#